data_5658176aaa6492dc120a198c88d28449
#
_entry.id   5658176aaa6492dc120a198c88d28449
#
_cell.length_a   1.000
_cell.length_b   1.000
_cell.length_c   1.000
_cell.angle_alpha   90.00
_cell.angle_beta   90.00
_cell.angle_gamma   90.00
#
_symmetry.space_group_name_H-M   'P 1'
#
loop_
_entity.id
_entity.type
_entity.pdbx_description
1 polymer ?
#
loop_
_entity_poly.entity_id
_entity_poly.type
_entity_poly.pdbx_seq_one_letter_code
_entity_poly.pdbx_strand_id
1 'polypeptide(L)'
;NIFRKKGKKSRKSKKGDVSAKSDTTKSKNDYGKIVGSETITQEGMFRIHKKKNDYYFEIPIKLLNRDMLIVNKLTKVPAVVNDAGINKGINYQTELVRFEWNKDDNKILVREIQPKPQYPDGDAIGKSVDENYISPLMTGFKIEAYNKDTTAFVIKINDIYNGDSPINRFFPNLNISSSIDKNLSRIVKTKAFENNVVVISELTTHVKEFNQICLLYTSDAADDLT
;
A
#
# COMPACT_ATOMS: atom_id res chain seq x y z
N ASN A 1 25.59 -32.40 -57.30
CA ASN A 1 24.92 -33.67 -57.53
C ASN A 1 24.52 -34.32 -56.23
N ILE A 2 23.31 -34.82 -56.27
CA ILE A 2 22.58 -35.76 -55.39
C ILE A 2 21.58 -35.11 -54.44
N PHE A 3 20.38 -35.03 -54.98
CA PHE A 3 19.13 -34.85 -54.24
C PHE A 3 18.82 -36.06 -53.40
N ARG A 4 18.36 -35.83 -52.13
CA ARG A 4 17.61 -36.83 -51.37
C ARG A 4 16.39 -36.22 -50.70
N LYS A 5 15.22 -36.50 -51.28
CA LYS A 5 13.89 -36.29 -50.71
C LYS A 5 13.74 -37.12 -49.41
N LYS A 6 13.26 -36.54 -48.34
CA LYS A 6 12.65 -37.26 -47.21
C LYS A 6 11.30 -36.64 -46.79
N GLY A 7 10.38 -37.53 -46.64
CA GLY A 7 8.96 -37.40 -46.61
C GLY A 7 8.34 -36.59 -45.48
N LYS A 8 7.20 -36.01 -45.78
CA LYS A 8 6.25 -35.41 -44.83
C LYS A 8 5.64 -36.47 -43.90
N LYS A 9 5.80 -36.27 -42.59
CA LYS A 9 4.93 -36.88 -41.57
C LYS A 9 3.98 -35.80 -41.07
N SER A 10 2.70 -35.99 -41.36
CA SER A 10 1.60 -35.21 -40.80
C SER A 10 1.49 -35.43 -39.31
N ARG A 11 1.60 -34.37 -38.49
CA ARG A 11 1.24 -34.41 -37.09
C ARG A 11 -0.20 -33.89 -36.93
N LYS A 12 -1.08 -34.77 -36.50
CA LYS A 12 -2.44 -34.48 -36.03
C LYS A 12 -2.37 -33.50 -34.87
N SER A 13 -3.04 -32.36 -35.02
CA SER A 13 -3.31 -31.39 -33.95
C SER A 13 -4.35 -32.00 -33.00
N LYS A 14 -3.95 -32.24 -31.75
CA LYS A 14 -4.90 -32.43 -30.66
C LYS A 14 -5.35 -31.01 -30.22
N LYS A 15 -6.62 -30.70 -30.44
CA LYS A 15 -7.34 -29.66 -29.74
C LYS A 15 -7.35 -30.02 -28.24
N GLY A 16 -6.59 -29.29 -27.43
CA GLY A 16 -6.71 -29.29 -25.99
C GLY A 16 -7.66 -28.19 -25.62
N ASP A 17 -8.82 -28.50 -25.11
CA ASP A 17 -9.69 -27.57 -24.41
C ASP A 17 -8.96 -27.03 -23.19
N VAL A 18 -8.56 -25.76 -23.26
CA VAL A 18 -8.11 -25.01 -22.09
C VAL A 18 -9.34 -24.40 -21.46
N SER A 19 -9.99 -25.17 -20.57
CA SER A 19 -10.96 -24.59 -19.65
C SER A 19 -10.21 -23.69 -18.68
N ALA A 20 -10.34 -22.39 -18.84
CA ALA A 20 -9.96 -21.41 -17.85
C ALA A 20 -10.80 -21.63 -16.60
N LYS A 21 -10.25 -22.33 -15.62
CA LYS A 21 -10.80 -22.38 -14.27
C LYS A 21 -10.57 -21.01 -13.65
N SER A 22 -11.63 -20.23 -13.51
CA SER A 22 -11.66 -19.01 -12.74
C SER A 22 -11.38 -19.34 -11.26
N ASP A 23 -10.24 -18.91 -10.77
CA ASP A 23 -9.78 -19.08 -9.38
C ASP A 23 -10.49 -18.08 -8.41
N THR A 24 -11.79 -17.90 -8.56
CA THR A 24 -12.58 -16.91 -7.77
C THR A 24 -13.10 -17.44 -6.42
N THR A 25 -12.77 -18.67 -6.02
CA THR A 25 -13.39 -19.29 -4.83
C THR A 25 -12.49 -19.40 -3.60
N LYS A 26 -11.21 -18.96 -3.64
CA LYS A 26 -10.28 -19.14 -2.51
C LYS A 26 -10.29 -18.06 -1.43
N SER A 27 -10.91 -16.90 -1.63
CA SER A 27 -10.79 -15.78 -0.68
C SER A 27 -11.76 -15.75 0.50
N LYS A 28 -12.85 -16.50 0.45
CA LYS A 28 -13.87 -16.48 1.53
C LYS A 28 -13.47 -17.23 2.80
N ASN A 29 -12.51 -18.16 2.73
CA ASN A 29 -12.16 -19.01 3.88
C ASN A 29 -10.92 -18.56 4.67
N ASP A 30 -10.22 -17.50 4.25
CA ASP A 30 -8.96 -17.11 4.88
C ASP A 30 -9.10 -16.10 6.04
N TYR A 31 -10.29 -15.50 6.22
CA TYR A 31 -10.53 -14.56 7.33
C TYR A 31 -10.25 -15.19 8.69
N GLY A 32 -10.75 -16.38 8.95
CA GLY A 32 -10.53 -17.11 10.20
C GLY A 32 -9.06 -17.51 10.44
N LYS A 33 -8.26 -17.59 9.37
CA LYS A 33 -6.81 -17.83 9.50
C LYS A 33 -6.06 -16.57 9.94
N ILE A 34 -6.56 -15.40 9.57
CA ILE A 34 -5.97 -14.10 9.92
C ILE A 34 -6.52 -13.65 11.28
N VAL A 35 -7.84 -13.65 11.43
CA VAL A 35 -8.55 -13.14 12.61
C VAL A 35 -9.08 -14.31 13.43
N GLY A 36 -8.24 -14.81 14.35
CA GLY A 36 -8.53 -15.96 15.21
C GLY A 36 -8.13 -15.67 16.66
N SER A 37 -8.10 -16.71 17.48
CA SER A 37 -7.82 -16.62 18.94
C SER A 37 -6.45 -16.01 19.27
N GLU A 38 -5.47 -16.14 18.38
CA GLU A 38 -4.11 -15.59 18.56
C GLU A 38 -3.96 -14.16 18.01
N THR A 39 -5.04 -13.56 17.51
CA THR A 39 -5.01 -12.25 16.87
C THR A 39 -5.46 -11.18 17.83
N ILE A 40 -4.64 -10.14 18.00
CA ILE A 40 -5.01 -8.93 18.75
C ILE A 40 -5.66 -7.96 17.75
N THR A 41 -6.91 -7.57 18.02
CA THR A 41 -7.66 -6.64 17.19
C THR A 41 -7.86 -5.32 17.92
N GLN A 42 -7.63 -4.22 17.20
CA GLN A 42 -7.95 -2.85 17.64
C GLN A 42 -9.09 -2.33 16.77
N GLU A 43 -10.15 -1.84 17.41
CA GLU A 43 -11.31 -1.26 16.73
C GLU A 43 -11.09 0.23 16.46
N GLY A 44 -11.54 0.71 15.31
CA GLY A 44 -11.44 2.10 14.90
C GLY A 44 -11.93 2.34 13.46
N MET A 45 -11.49 3.42 12.84
CA MET A 45 -11.77 3.72 11.42
C MET A 45 -11.46 2.53 10.52
N PHE A 46 -10.26 1.97 10.64
CA PHE A 46 -9.91 0.62 10.20
C PHE A 46 -9.74 -0.25 11.43
N ARG A 47 -10.14 -1.52 11.36
CA ARG A 47 -9.68 -2.49 12.33
C ARG A 47 -8.24 -2.84 12.04
N ILE A 48 -7.43 -2.93 13.07
CA ILE A 48 -6.04 -3.35 12.94
C ILE A 48 -5.90 -4.71 13.61
N HIS A 49 -5.50 -5.71 12.83
CA HIS A 49 -5.24 -7.04 13.34
C HIS A 49 -3.74 -7.30 13.40
N LYS A 50 -3.27 -7.74 14.55
CA LYS A 50 -1.90 -8.18 14.77
C LYS A 50 -1.89 -9.67 15.06
N LYS A 51 -1.24 -10.44 14.19
CA LYS A 51 -1.00 -11.88 14.39
C LYS A 51 0.49 -12.14 14.33
N LYS A 52 1.11 -12.44 15.46
CA LYS A 52 2.58 -12.54 15.61
C LYS A 52 3.26 -11.23 15.14
N ASN A 53 4.03 -11.29 14.06
CA ASN A 53 4.73 -10.13 13.46
C ASN A 53 3.99 -9.55 12.26
N ASP A 54 2.84 -10.11 11.88
CA ASP A 54 2.05 -9.65 10.77
C ASP A 54 0.96 -8.69 11.23
N TYR A 55 0.81 -7.60 10.48
CA TYR A 55 -0.19 -6.57 10.71
C TYR A 55 -1.09 -6.45 9.49
N TYR A 56 -2.38 -6.29 9.75
CA TYR A 56 -3.40 -6.20 8.72
C TYR A 56 -4.34 -5.03 9.00
N PHE A 57 -4.76 -4.34 7.96
CA PHE A 57 -5.90 -3.43 8.00
C PHE A 57 -7.14 -4.17 7.48
N GLU A 58 -8.21 -4.10 8.25
CA GLU A 58 -9.56 -4.42 7.77
C GLU A 58 -10.24 -3.09 7.44
N ILE A 59 -10.36 -2.84 6.13
CA ILE A 59 -10.87 -1.58 5.58
C ILE A 59 -12.33 -1.76 5.22
N PRO A 60 -13.27 -1.00 5.84
CA PRO A 60 -14.67 -1.02 5.46
C PRO A 60 -14.87 -0.58 4.01
N ILE A 61 -15.72 -1.30 3.25
CA ILE A 61 -16.03 -0.96 1.86
C ILE A 61 -16.59 0.46 1.73
N LYS A 62 -17.34 0.92 2.72
CA LYS A 62 -17.89 2.29 2.77
C LYS A 62 -16.85 3.40 2.76
N LEU A 63 -15.60 3.09 3.12
CA LEU A 63 -14.47 4.03 3.11
C LEU A 63 -13.68 4.02 1.80
N LEU A 64 -14.01 3.13 0.87
CA LEU A 64 -13.42 3.18 -0.46
C LEU A 64 -13.92 4.40 -1.23
N ASN A 65 -13.09 4.88 -2.13
CA ASN A 65 -13.34 6.07 -2.96
C ASN A 65 -13.53 7.38 -2.15
N ARG A 66 -13.13 7.38 -0.87
CA ARG A 66 -13.06 8.58 -0.04
C ARG A 66 -11.62 9.06 0.05
N ASP A 67 -11.47 10.38 0.10
CA ASP A 67 -10.16 11.00 0.24
C ASP A 67 -9.69 10.89 1.70
N MET A 68 -8.44 10.48 1.88
CA MET A 68 -7.83 10.29 3.18
C MET A 68 -6.47 10.97 3.20
N LEU A 69 -6.15 11.64 4.29
CA LEU A 69 -4.86 12.28 4.48
C LEU A 69 -3.91 11.32 5.19
N ILE A 70 -2.75 11.08 4.57
CA ILE A 70 -1.63 10.37 5.20
C ILE A 70 -0.58 11.39 5.59
N VAL A 71 -0.22 11.41 6.87
CA VAL A 71 0.82 12.31 7.41
C VAL A 71 1.93 11.48 8.03
N ASN A 72 3.14 11.64 7.50
CA ASN A 72 4.32 10.93 7.95
C ASN A 72 5.23 11.86 8.77
N LYS A 73 5.49 11.47 10.02
CA LYS A 73 6.27 12.25 10.99
C LYS A 73 7.43 11.47 11.56
N LEU A 74 8.55 12.12 11.75
CA LEU A 74 9.65 11.58 12.55
C LEU A 74 9.36 11.76 14.04
N THR A 75 9.32 10.67 14.79
CA THR A 75 9.10 10.74 16.25
C THR A 75 10.39 10.64 17.04
N LYS A 76 11.38 9.93 16.52
CA LYS A 76 12.74 9.84 17.09
C LYS A 76 13.75 9.72 15.96
N VAL A 77 14.89 10.35 16.15
CA VAL A 77 16.01 10.28 15.23
C VAL A 77 17.31 10.06 16.02
N PRO A 78 18.33 9.40 15.45
CA PRO A 78 19.66 9.33 16.04
C PRO A 78 20.29 10.73 16.17
N ALA A 79 21.20 10.91 17.13
CA ALA A 79 21.88 12.18 17.35
C ALA A 79 22.57 12.70 16.08
N VAL A 80 23.26 11.83 15.33
CA VAL A 80 23.94 12.20 14.07
C VAL A 80 23.00 12.79 13.02
N VAL A 81 21.74 12.34 12.99
CA VAL A 81 20.71 12.85 12.06
C VAL A 81 20.17 14.19 12.56
N ASN A 82 20.00 14.31 13.89
CA ASN A 82 19.58 15.53 14.52
C ASN A 82 20.62 16.65 14.32
N ASP A 83 21.91 16.33 14.44
CA ASP A 83 23.02 17.26 14.19
C ASP A 83 23.07 17.72 12.73
N ALA A 84 22.59 16.89 11.79
CA ALA A 84 22.40 17.26 10.38
C ALA A 84 21.13 18.09 10.13
N GLY A 85 20.44 18.55 11.17
CA GLY A 85 19.26 19.42 11.08
C GLY A 85 17.93 18.67 10.88
N ILE A 86 17.92 17.34 10.93
CA ILE A 86 16.71 16.53 10.79
C ILE A 86 16.17 16.20 12.17
N ASN A 87 15.20 16.97 12.62
CA ASN A 87 14.67 16.90 13.98
C ASN A 87 13.40 16.06 14.09
N LYS A 88 13.14 15.53 15.30
CA LYS A 88 11.84 14.92 15.62
C LYS A 88 10.70 15.90 15.41
N GLY A 89 9.53 15.39 15.03
CA GLY A 89 8.31 16.18 14.82
C GLY A 89 8.17 16.78 13.44
N ILE A 90 9.18 16.66 12.56
CA ILE A 90 9.08 17.10 11.18
C ILE A 90 8.10 16.21 10.42
N ASN A 91 7.10 16.85 9.77
CA ASN A 91 6.30 16.21 8.74
C ASN A 91 7.16 16.15 7.47
N TYR A 92 7.52 14.97 7.03
CA TYR A 92 8.36 14.87 5.84
C TYR A 92 7.59 14.41 4.61
N GLN A 93 6.37 13.92 4.79
CA GLN A 93 5.47 13.55 3.70
C GLN A 93 4.03 13.75 4.16
N THR A 94 3.23 14.40 3.34
CA THR A 94 1.78 14.55 3.52
C THR A 94 1.15 14.29 2.17
N GLU A 95 0.31 13.27 2.09
CA GLU A 95 -0.30 12.81 0.85
C GLU A 95 -1.81 12.66 1.02
N LEU A 96 -2.56 13.19 0.06
CA LEU A 96 -3.99 12.91 -0.05
C LEU A 96 -4.16 11.69 -0.93
N VAL A 97 -4.82 10.65 -0.41
CA VAL A 97 -4.93 9.36 -1.08
C VAL A 97 -6.36 8.86 -1.11
N ARG A 98 -6.63 7.95 -2.03
CA ARG A 98 -7.90 7.25 -2.14
C ARG A 98 -7.66 5.76 -2.30
N PHE A 99 -8.39 4.96 -1.54
CA PHE A 99 -8.41 3.51 -1.70
C PHE A 99 -9.48 3.12 -2.69
N GLU A 100 -9.10 2.39 -3.74
CA GLU A 100 -9.98 1.97 -4.82
C GLU A 100 -9.97 0.44 -4.94
N TRP A 101 -11.12 -0.17 -5.19
CA TRP A 101 -11.18 -1.60 -5.44
C TRP A 101 -11.05 -1.90 -6.94
N ASN A 102 -9.95 -2.50 -7.34
CA ASN A 102 -9.81 -3.12 -8.65
C ASN A 102 -10.42 -4.53 -8.58
N LYS A 103 -11.62 -4.68 -9.13
CA LYS A 103 -12.37 -5.94 -9.10
C LYS A 103 -11.76 -7.00 -10.00
N ASP A 104 -11.15 -6.60 -11.12
CA ASP A 104 -10.61 -7.51 -12.12
C ASP A 104 -9.38 -8.26 -11.56
N ASP A 105 -8.50 -7.55 -10.87
CA ASP A 105 -7.31 -8.11 -10.24
C ASP A 105 -7.53 -8.51 -8.77
N ASN A 106 -8.70 -8.24 -8.21
CA ASN A 106 -9.03 -8.44 -6.79
C ASN A 106 -7.99 -7.81 -5.84
N LYS A 107 -7.70 -6.51 -6.08
CA LYS A 107 -6.72 -5.73 -5.32
C LYS A 107 -7.33 -4.43 -4.82
N ILE A 108 -6.79 -3.92 -3.72
CA ILE A 108 -7.01 -2.55 -3.29
C ILE A 108 -5.87 -1.71 -3.84
N LEU A 109 -6.20 -0.72 -4.66
CA LEU A 109 -5.26 0.25 -5.21
C LEU A 109 -5.27 1.51 -4.35
N VAL A 110 -4.13 2.15 -4.21
CA VAL A 110 -3.99 3.45 -3.54
C VAL A 110 -3.60 4.47 -4.60
N ARG A 111 -4.45 5.46 -4.77
CA ARG A 111 -4.25 6.55 -5.71
C ARG A 111 -3.88 7.82 -4.96
N GLU A 112 -2.85 8.50 -5.41
CA GLU A 112 -2.54 9.85 -4.97
C GLU A 112 -3.57 10.82 -5.57
N ILE A 113 -4.19 11.65 -4.73
CA ILE A 113 -5.14 12.65 -5.17
C ILE A 113 -4.41 13.98 -5.27
N GLN A 114 -4.21 14.44 -6.49
CA GLN A 114 -3.60 15.74 -6.73
C GLN A 114 -4.69 16.81 -6.75
N PRO A 115 -4.52 17.94 -6.03
CA PRO A 115 -5.45 19.05 -6.09
C PRO A 115 -5.60 19.52 -7.55
N LYS A 116 -6.82 19.47 -8.05
CA LYS A 116 -7.13 20.05 -9.37
C LYS A 116 -7.68 21.46 -9.18
N PRO A 117 -7.34 22.38 -10.10
CA PRO A 117 -8.02 23.67 -10.12
C PRO A 117 -9.54 23.44 -10.23
N GLN A 118 -10.32 24.22 -9.48
CA GLN A 118 -11.77 24.21 -9.61
C GLN A 118 -12.18 25.05 -10.82
N TYR A 119 -13.00 24.50 -11.68
CA TYR A 119 -13.55 25.19 -12.84
C TYR A 119 -15.07 25.22 -12.72
N PRO A 120 -15.75 26.24 -13.25
CA PRO A 120 -17.20 26.25 -13.36
C PRO A 120 -17.69 25.04 -14.18
N ASP A 121 -18.82 24.49 -13.80
CA ASP A 121 -19.44 23.38 -14.52
C ASP A 121 -19.65 23.76 -15.99
N GLY A 122 -19.19 22.91 -16.90
CA GLY A 122 -19.29 23.14 -18.35
C GLY A 122 -18.17 23.95 -18.98
N ASP A 123 -17.16 24.40 -18.23
CA ASP A 123 -16.00 25.08 -18.79
C ASP A 123 -15.15 24.11 -19.65
N ALA A 124 -14.81 24.57 -20.86
CA ALA A 124 -13.96 23.81 -21.80
C ALA A 124 -12.55 23.53 -21.22
N ILE A 125 -12.03 24.42 -20.35
CA ILE A 125 -10.75 24.26 -19.68
C ILE A 125 -10.83 23.11 -18.68
N GLY A 126 -11.91 23.03 -17.89
CA GLY A 126 -12.13 21.94 -16.92
C GLY A 126 -12.18 20.58 -17.62
N LYS A 127 -12.89 20.49 -18.74
CA LYS A 127 -12.94 19.28 -19.56
C LYS A 127 -11.56 18.88 -20.09
N SER A 128 -10.78 19.83 -20.59
CA SER A 128 -9.42 19.59 -21.08
C SER A 128 -8.50 19.12 -19.93
N VAL A 129 -8.63 19.69 -18.73
CA VAL A 129 -7.85 19.24 -17.55
C VAL A 129 -8.22 17.80 -17.19
N ASP A 130 -9.49 17.45 -17.17
CA ASP A 130 -9.92 16.08 -16.83
C ASP A 130 -9.47 15.03 -17.86
N GLU A 131 -9.39 15.42 -19.13
CA GLU A 131 -8.91 14.55 -20.22
C GLU A 131 -7.38 14.37 -20.20
N ASN A 132 -6.62 15.35 -19.70
CA ASN A 132 -5.16 15.36 -19.79
C ASN A 132 -4.44 15.00 -18.47
N TYR A 133 -5.13 15.02 -17.34
CA TYR A 133 -4.52 14.75 -16.02
C TYR A 133 -5.13 13.53 -15.37
N ILE A 134 -4.28 12.59 -15.00
CA ILE A 134 -4.64 11.42 -14.22
C ILE A 134 -3.86 11.41 -12.91
N SER A 135 -4.55 11.19 -11.81
CA SER A 135 -3.92 10.98 -10.51
C SER A 135 -3.17 9.64 -10.49
N PRO A 136 -1.88 9.61 -10.13
CA PRO A 136 -1.07 8.41 -10.22
C PRO A 136 -1.49 7.34 -9.22
N LEU A 137 -1.31 6.08 -9.57
CA LEU A 137 -1.37 4.99 -8.62
C LEU A 137 -0.05 4.91 -7.85
N MET A 138 -0.12 4.90 -6.52
CA MET A 138 1.04 4.81 -5.65
C MET A 138 1.43 3.36 -5.38
N THR A 139 0.46 2.52 -5.07
CA THR A 139 0.67 1.11 -4.74
C THR A 139 -0.62 0.31 -4.86
N GLY A 140 -0.52 -1.02 -4.73
CA GLY A 140 -1.66 -1.91 -4.72
C GLY A 140 -1.45 -3.06 -3.75
N PHE A 141 -2.53 -3.46 -3.06
CA PHE A 141 -2.52 -4.53 -2.07
C PHE A 141 -3.39 -5.68 -2.52
N LYS A 142 -2.86 -6.87 -2.37
CA LYS A 142 -3.67 -8.08 -2.49
C LYS A 142 -4.70 -8.09 -1.36
N ILE A 143 -5.94 -8.43 -1.69
CA ILE A 143 -6.96 -8.72 -0.69
C ILE A 143 -6.65 -10.12 -0.13
N GLU A 144 -6.28 -10.17 1.15
CA GLU A 144 -5.96 -11.42 1.83
C GLU A 144 -7.22 -12.17 2.26
N ALA A 145 -8.26 -11.42 2.65
CA ALA A 145 -9.55 -11.98 3.03
C ALA A 145 -10.65 -10.91 2.97
N TYR A 146 -11.89 -11.37 3.05
CA TYR A 146 -13.06 -10.55 3.36
C TYR A 146 -13.53 -10.87 4.77
N ASN A 147 -14.07 -9.88 5.49
CA ASN A 147 -14.69 -10.16 6.77
C ASN A 147 -15.94 -11.05 6.61
N LYS A 148 -16.47 -11.54 7.73
CA LYS A 148 -17.59 -12.51 7.70
C LYS A 148 -18.80 -12.02 6.91
N ASP A 149 -19.10 -10.72 7.00
CA ASP A 149 -20.28 -10.11 6.39
C ASP A 149 -19.98 -9.53 4.99
N THR A 150 -18.75 -9.67 4.50
CA THR A 150 -18.28 -9.13 3.22
C THR A 150 -18.47 -7.60 3.12
N THR A 151 -18.36 -6.91 4.25
CA THR A 151 -18.46 -5.44 4.35
C THR A 151 -17.12 -4.74 4.47
N ALA A 152 -16.03 -5.51 4.57
CA ALA A 152 -14.67 -5.02 4.68
C ALA A 152 -13.65 -5.96 4.02
N PHE A 153 -12.54 -5.39 3.56
CA PHE A 153 -11.38 -6.11 3.05
C PHE A 153 -10.28 -6.17 4.09
N VAL A 154 -9.52 -7.26 4.07
CA VAL A 154 -8.31 -7.42 4.87
C VAL A 154 -7.10 -7.39 3.96
N ILE A 155 -6.19 -6.46 4.21
CA ILE A 155 -4.91 -6.32 3.51
C ILE A 155 -3.75 -6.40 4.49
N LYS A 156 -2.62 -6.97 4.07
CA LYS A 156 -1.39 -7.00 4.86
C LYS A 156 -0.61 -5.71 4.67
N ILE A 157 -0.15 -5.08 5.77
CA ILE A 157 0.48 -3.77 5.74
C ILE A 157 1.98 -3.76 6.06
N ASN A 158 2.56 -4.90 6.38
CA ASN A 158 3.98 -4.96 6.76
C ASN A 158 4.91 -4.34 5.70
N ASP A 159 4.69 -4.66 4.41
CA ASP A 159 5.56 -4.17 3.33
C ASP A 159 5.48 -2.65 3.13
N ILE A 160 4.38 -2.02 3.57
CA ILE A 160 4.27 -0.56 3.52
C ILE A 160 5.14 0.07 4.61
N TYR A 161 5.02 -0.45 5.84
CA TYR A 161 5.55 0.22 7.02
C TYR A 161 6.90 -0.34 7.49
N ASN A 162 7.38 -1.42 6.90
CA ASN A 162 8.72 -1.98 7.11
C ASN A 162 9.65 -1.78 5.92
N GLY A 163 9.18 -1.17 4.84
CA GLY A 163 9.93 -1.07 3.60
C GLY A 163 9.75 0.27 2.91
N ASP A 164 10.51 0.46 1.84
CA ASP A 164 10.37 1.61 0.97
C ASP A 164 9.10 1.48 0.16
N SER A 165 8.14 2.34 0.43
CA SER A 165 6.83 2.37 -0.22
C SER A 165 6.52 3.80 -0.66
N PRO A 166 5.81 4.00 -1.79
CA PRO A 166 5.38 5.34 -2.19
C PRO A 166 4.56 6.08 -1.13
N ILE A 167 3.80 5.35 -0.30
CA ILE A 167 3.03 5.93 0.82
C ILE A 167 3.96 6.35 1.97
N ASN A 168 5.12 5.74 2.04
CA ASN A 168 6.09 5.93 3.10
C ASN A 168 7.48 6.09 2.47
N ARG A 169 7.67 7.18 1.72
CA ARG A 169 8.98 7.50 1.16
C ARG A 169 9.84 8.10 2.23
N PHE A 170 11.02 7.52 2.36
CA PHE A 170 12.02 8.00 3.27
C PHE A 170 12.73 9.21 2.66
N PHE A 171 12.50 10.41 3.24
CA PHE A 171 13.12 11.68 2.83
C PHE A 171 13.16 11.93 1.31
N PRO A 172 12.00 12.08 0.64
CA PRO A 172 11.99 12.33 -0.82
C PRO A 172 12.73 13.61 -1.22
N ASN A 173 12.88 14.56 -0.30
CA ASN A 173 13.52 15.86 -0.52
C ASN A 173 15.01 15.90 -0.18
N LEU A 174 15.55 14.85 0.40
CA LEU A 174 16.98 14.73 0.63
C LEU A 174 17.56 13.87 -0.49
N ASN A 175 18.53 14.39 -1.22
CA ASN A 175 19.31 13.65 -2.23
C ASN A 175 20.14 12.50 -1.61
N ILE A 176 19.60 11.88 -0.57
CA ILE A 176 20.21 10.75 0.11
C ILE A 176 19.72 9.50 -0.61
N SER A 177 20.62 8.88 -1.37
CA SER A 177 20.38 7.54 -1.87
C SER A 177 20.37 6.58 -0.69
N SER A 178 19.20 6.33 -0.14
CA SER A 178 19.01 5.42 0.98
C SER A 178 18.07 4.30 0.59
N SER A 179 18.36 3.10 1.05
CA SER A 179 17.46 1.96 0.97
C SER A 179 17.09 1.50 2.37
N ILE A 180 15.81 1.25 2.61
CA ILE A 180 15.37 0.70 3.89
C ILE A 180 15.76 -0.78 3.96
N ASP A 181 16.45 -1.17 5.02
CA ASP A 181 16.70 -2.56 5.32
C ASP A 181 15.45 -3.18 5.97
N LYS A 182 14.72 -3.97 5.18
CA LYS A 182 13.48 -4.63 5.61
C LYS A 182 13.70 -5.62 6.75
N ASN A 183 14.88 -6.21 6.86
CA ASN A 183 15.18 -7.20 7.91
C ASN A 183 15.41 -6.53 9.26
N LEU A 184 15.86 -5.27 9.25
CA LEU A 184 16.12 -4.47 10.44
C LEU A 184 15.01 -3.46 10.75
N SER A 185 13.97 -3.44 9.91
CA SER A 185 12.83 -2.52 10.06
C SER A 185 11.59 -3.28 10.54
N ARG A 186 10.78 -2.63 11.37
CA ARG A 186 9.59 -3.27 11.97
C ARG A 186 8.52 -2.28 12.34
N ILE A 187 7.27 -2.73 12.37
CA ILE A 187 6.18 -2.02 13.04
C ILE A 187 6.34 -2.23 14.55
N VAL A 188 6.45 -1.13 15.28
CA VAL A 188 6.64 -1.14 16.74
C VAL A 188 5.29 -1.09 17.48
N LYS A 189 4.38 -0.25 16.97
CA LYS A 189 3.09 -0.01 17.62
C LYS A 189 2.05 0.44 16.60
N THR A 190 0.82 0.03 16.84
CA THR A 190 -0.35 0.52 16.11
C THR A 190 -1.39 1.05 17.09
N LYS A 191 -2.21 2.00 16.65
CA LYS A 191 -3.40 2.46 17.36
C LYS A 191 -4.50 2.72 16.33
N ALA A 192 -5.69 2.23 16.60
CA ALA A 192 -6.89 2.56 15.86
C ALA A 192 -7.76 3.52 16.68
N PHE A 193 -8.26 4.56 16.03
CA PHE A 193 -9.18 5.54 16.59
C PHE A 193 -10.40 5.63 15.67
N GLU A 194 -11.45 6.31 16.12
CA GLU A 194 -12.69 6.44 15.37
C GLU A 194 -12.48 7.05 13.98
N ASN A 195 -11.64 8.06 13.87
CA ASN A 195 -11.43 8.85 12.65
C ASN A 195 -10.02 8.71 12.04
N ASN A 196 -9.13 7.96 12.67
CA ASN A 196 -7.79 7.75 12.15
C ASN A 196 -7.15 6.45 12.63
N VAL A 197 -6.07 6.07 11.98
CA VAL A 197 -5.18 4.98 12.41
C VAL A 197 -3.74 5.47 12.46
N VAL A 198 -2.99 5.04 13.46
CA VAL A 198 -1.59 5.40 13.65
C VAL A 198 -0.74 4.15 13.61
N VAL A 199 0.30 4.17 12.78
CA VAL A 199 1.32 3.12 12.71
C VAL A 199 2.67 3.73 13.07
N ILE A 200 3.35 3.16 14.04
CA ILE A 200 4.69 3.56 14.45
C ILE A 200 5.66 2.47 14.02
N SER A 201 6.59 2.81 13.17
CA SER A 201 7.61 1.91 12.64
C SER A 201 9.01 2.37 13.03
N GLU A 202 9.87 1.42 13.30
CA GLU A 202 11.30 1.60 13.41
C GLU A 202 11.90 1.20 12.06
N LEU A 203 12.48 2.16 11.36
CA LEU A 203 13.04 1.96 10.03
C LEU A 203 14.56 2.10 10.10
N THR A 204 15.26 1.13 9.55
CA THR A 204 16.70 1.14 9.43
C THR A 204 17.09 1.38 7.99
N THR A 205 17.96 2.36 7.75
CA THR A 205 18.48 2.67 6.42
C THR A 205 19.99 2.77 6.44
N HIS A 206 20.61 2.41 5.33
CA HIS A 206 22.04 2.57 5.09
C HIS A 206 22.26 3.82 4.25
N VAL A 207 23.03 4.74 4.75
CA VAL A 207 23.39 6.00 4.08
C VAL A 207 24.90 6.00 3.82
N LYS A 208 25.30 6.35 2.59
CA LYS A 208 26.72 6.27 2.20
C LYS A 208 27.65 7.14 3.06
N GLU A 209 27.15 8.25 3.57
CA GLU A 209 27.91 9.19 4.39
C GLU A 209 27.76 8.96 5.91
N PHE A 210 26.73 8.20 6.31
CA PHE A 210 26.48 7.81 7.69
C PHE A 210 26.38 6.30 7.73
N ASN A 211 27.14 5.61 8.55
CA ASN A 211 27.27 4.15 8.53
C ASN A 211 25.93 3.43 8.59
N GLN A 212 25.10 3.72 9.56
CA GLN A 212 23.76 3.14 9.68
C GLN A 212 22.87 4.08 10.50
N ILE A 213 21.68 4.35 9.99
CA ILE A 213 20.72 5.21 10.67
C ILE A 213 19.45 4.41 10.97
N CYS A 214 19.05 4.42 12.24
CA CYS A 214 17.79 3.86 12.70
C CYS A 214 16.85 5.01 13.09
N LEU A 215 15.66 5.03 12.52
CA LEU A 215 14.66 6.08 12.71
C LEU A 215 13.37 5.50 13.25
N LEU A 216 12.77 6.17 14.22
CA LEU A 216 11.41 5.88 14.64
C LEU A 216 10.45 6.85 13.96
N TYR A 217 9.50 6.29 13.28
CA TYR A 217 8.62 6.94 12.33
C TYR A 217 7.15 6.65 12.66
N THR A 218 6.29 7.64 12.46
CA THR A 218 4.84 7.50 12.62
C THR A 218 4.13 7.86 11.34
N SER A 219 3.25 6.99 10.87
CA SER A 219 2.28 7.29 9.83
C SER A 219 0.90 7.40 10.45
N ASP A 220 0.21 8.45 10.12
CA ASP A 220 -1.17 8.71 10.50
C ASP A 220 -2.02 8.81 9.24
N ALA A 221 -3.06 7.99 9.13
CA ALA A 221 -4.04 8.08 8.07
C ALA A 221 -5.37 8.51 8.68
N ALA A 222 -5.85 9.66 8.29
CA ALA A 222 -7.10 10.24 8.74
C ALA A 222 -8.10 10.35 7.58
N ASP A 223 -9.38 10.17 7.89
CA ASP A 223 -10.48 10.47 6.99
C ASP A 223 -10.75 11.98 7.04
N ASP A 224 -10.60 12.67 5.91
CA ASP A 224 -10.92 14.09 5.79
C ASP A 224 -12.45 14.22 5.69
N LEU A 225 -13.07 14.45 6.85
CA LEU A 225 -14.51 14.67 6.98
C LEU A 225 -14.83 16.13 6.65
N THR A 226 -14.89 16.46 5.39
CA THR A 226 -15.55 17.70 4.93
C THR A 226 -16.93 17.41 4.39
#